data_881ea663d2141f166784610eaff14c19
#
_entry.id   881ea663d2141f166784610eaff14c19
#
_cell.length_a   1.000
_cell.length_b   1.000
_cell.length_c   1.000
_cell.angle_alpha   90.00
_cell.angle_beta   90.00
_cell.angle_gamma   90.00
#
_symmetry.space_group_name_H-M   'P 1'
#
loop_
_entity.id
_entity.type
_entity.pdbx_description
1 polymer ?
#
loop_
_entity_poly.entity_id
_entity_poly.type
_entity_poly.pdbx_seq_one_letter_code
_entity_poly.pdbx_strand_id
1 'polypeptide(L)'
;MRFQTLLAVAGLGSFPLTHAATGKSFTGWDCCKPGCAWQANLRNVQGSPKVCDINNNGLPNALSAKSGCDGGTGYLCDAYVPTPVSDSLSYGFATMGGAANCCKCFLVTWKSGNASGKQMLVQAVNNFEPAGDVKIGDIVILTPGGGNGPNETGCRSQYGKNWGQSGGGVSSGSECANLPQNLQGGCYWRYNWARGAINKWDIEYQQVTCPSRLTSISGCSA
;
A
#
# COMPACT_ATOMS: atom_id res chain seq x y z
N MET A 1 -45.15 51.23 1.30
CA MET A 1 -43.93 50.48 1.58
C MET A 1 -44.00 49.16 0.80
N ARG A 2 -43.16 48.98 -0.21
CA ARG A 2 -43.13 47.76 -1.03
C ARG A 2 -41.92 46.96 -0.54
N PHE A 3 -42.14 45.77 0.02
CA PHE A 3 -41.07 44.80 0.37
C PHE A 3 -40.65 44.08 -0.91
N GLN A 4 -39.41 44.25 -1.33
CA GLN A 4 -38.76 43.42 -2.35
C GLN A 4 -38.14 42.19 -1.68
N THR A 5 -38.65 41.02 -2.00
CA THR A 5 -38.06 39.74 -1.57
C THR A 5 -36.92 39.38 -2.53
N LEU A 6 -35.67 39.39 -2.02
CA LEU A 6 -34.50 38.91 -2.74
C LEU A 6 -34.49 37.39 -2.67
N LEU A 7 -34.69 36.72 -3.81
CA LEU A 7 -34.44 35.30 -3.96
C LEU A 7 -32.93 35.08 -4.12
N ALA A 8 -32.32 34.44 -3.11
CA ALA A 8 -30.95 33.95 -3.20
C ALA A 8 -30.95 32.65 -4.03
N VAL A 9 -30.38 32.68 -5.21
CA VAL A 9 -30.12 31.48 -6.03
C VAL A 9 -28.87 30.80 -5.46
N ALA A 10 -29.05 29.70 -4.74
CA ALA A 10 -27.95 28.85 -4.32
C ALA A 10 -27.37 28.15 -5.56
N GLY A 11 -26.18 28.56 -5.98
CA GLY A 11 -25.44 27.90 -7.05
C GLY A 11 -25.04 26.49 -6.62
N LEU A 12 -25.62 25.48 -7.25
CA LEU A 12 -25.16 24.10 -7.15
C LEU A 12 -23.78 24.01 -7.81
N GLY A 13 -22.74 24.04 -7.00
CA GLY A 13 -21.37 23.78 -7.45
C GLY A 13 -21.29 22.37 -8.01
N SER A 14 -21.08 22.25 -9.33
CA SER A 14 -20.76 20.96 -9.97
C SER A 14 -19.41 20.51 -9.48
N PHE A 15 -19.39 19.52 -8.57
CA PHE A 15 -18.17 18.80 -8.27
C PHE A 15 -17.79 17.97 -9.49
N PRO A 16 -16.53 18.04 -9.97
CA PRO A 16 -16.11 17.16 -11.06
C PRO A 16 -16.27 15.71 -10.59
N LEU A 17 -17.04 14.93 -11.34
CA LEU A 17 -17.10 13.48 -11.19
C LEU A 17 -15.72 12.94 -11.58
N THR A 18 -14.85 12.71 -10.59
CA THR A 18 -13.62 11.97 -10.81
C THR A 18 -14.01 10.53 -11.10
N HIS A 19 -13.83 10.10 -12.35
CA HIS A 19 -14.04 8.71 -12.73
C HIS A 19 -13.11 7.85 -11.88
N ALA A 20 -13.66 6.83 -11.21
CA ALA A 20 -12.86 5.84 -10.51
C ALA A 20 -12.02 5.08 -11.55
N ALA A 21 -10.74 4.93 -11.25
CA ALA A 21 -9.85 4.07 -12.03
C ALA A 21 -10.14 2.60 -11.70
N THR A 22 -9.85 1.71 -12.63
CA THR A 22 -10.01 0.27 -12.46
C THR A 22 -8.67 -0.44 -12.58
N GLY A 23 -8.55 -1.60 -11.96
CA GLY A 23 -7.36 -2.45 -12.01
C GLY A 23 -7.62 -3.76 -11.28
N LYS A 24 -6.53 -4.44 -10.95
CA LYS A 24 -6.56 -5.64 -10.12
C LYS A 24 -5.74 -5.42 -8.85
N SER A 25 -6.16 -6.08 -7.77
CA SER A 25 -5.37 -6.16 -6.55
C SER A 25 -4.42 -7.34 -6.58
N PHE A 26 -3.27 -7.16 -5.95
CA PHE A 26 -2.26 -8.18 -5.68
C PHE A 26 -1.76 -8.01 -4.25
N THR A 27 -0.99 -8.97 -3.75
CA THR A 27 -0.25 -8.88 -2.50
C THR A 27 1.25 -8.94 -2.74
N GLY A 28 2.04 -8.27 -1.93
CA GLY A 28 3.49 -8.33 -2.00
C GLY A 28 4.16 -7.86 -0.71
N TRP A 29 5.29 -8.46 -0.39
CA TRP A 29 6.15 -8.07 0.73
C TRP A 29 7.56 -8.59 0.46
N ASP A 30 8.40 -7.77 -0.16
CA ASP A 30 9.76 -8.14 -0.57
C ASP A 30 10.85 -7.73 0.43
N CYS A 31 10.46 -7.02 1.49
CA CYS A 31 11.36 -6.44 2.49
C CYS A 31 12.38 -5.43 1.94
N CYS A 32 12.30 -5.05 0.67
CA CYS A 32 13.21 -4.07 0.08
C CYS A 32 12.91 -2.66 0.58
N LYS A 33 13.88 -1.77 0.47
CA LYS A 33 13.64 -0.34 0.66
C LYS A 33 12.50 0.12 -0.27
N PRO A 34 11.48 0.83 0.24
CA PRO A 34 10.37 1.30 -0.59
C PRO A 34 10.84 2.17 -1.75
N GLY A 35 10.31 1.94 -2.95
CA GLY A 35 10.66 2.70 -4.15
C GLY A 35 10.39 4.19 -4.03
N CYS A 36 9.34 4.60 -3.32
CA CYS A 36 9.05 6.00 -3.04
C CYS A 36 10.02 6.65 -2.03
N ALA A 37 10.92 5.90 -1.41
CA ALA A 37 11.96 6.44 -0.54
C ALA A 37 13.27 6.77 -1.28
N TRP A 38 13.28 6.73 -2.61
CA TRP A 38 14.38 7.23 -3.41
C TRP A 38 14.13 8.66 -3.84
N GLN A 39 15.14 9.54 -3.71
CA GLN A 39 15.02 10.98 -4.02
C GLN A 39 14.43 11.25 -5.42
N ALA A 40 14.83 10.46 -6.41
CA ALA A 40 14.36 10.63 -7.80
C ALA A 40 12.85 10.36 -7.98
N ASN A 41 12.22 9.64 -7.04
CA ASN A 41 10.80 9.27 -7.08
C ASN A 41 9.91 10.23 -6.28
N LEU A 42 10.48 11.19 -5.56
CA LEU A 42 9.74 12.18 -4.79
C LEU A 42 9.50 13.43 -5.62
N ARG A 43 8.26 13.63 -6.07
CA ARG A 43 7.85 14.79 -6.86
C ARG A 43 6.60 15.42 -6.26
N ASN A 44 6.67 16.71 -5.90
CA ASN A 44 5.54 17.44 -5.32
C ASN A 44 4.93 16.77 -4.07
N VAL A 45 5.79 16.24 -3.20
CA VAL A 45 5.42 15.57 -1.95
C VAL A 45 6.16 16.20 -0.77
N GLN A 46 5.59 16.10 0.41
CA GLN A 46 6.22 16.51 1.67
C GLN A 46 6.74 15.26 2.38
N GLY A 47 8.01 15.32 2.81
CA GLY A 47 8.67 14.19 3.46
C GLY A 47 9.02 13.05 2.48
N SER A 48 9.32 11.90 3.03
CA SER A 48 9.56 10.65 2.30
C SER A 48 9.04 9.47 3.11
N PRO A 49 8.68 8.35 2.44
CA PRO A 49 8.38 7.14 3.18
C PRO A 49 9.54 6.75 4.08
N LYS A 50 9.22 6.39 5.33
CA LYS A 50 10.21 5.86 6.28
C LYS A 50 10.82 4.59 5.73
N VAL A 51 12.10 4.44 5.98
CA VAL A 51 12.88 3.23 5.70
C VAL A 51 13.41 2.73 7.03
N CYS A 52 13.43 1.45 7.23
CA CYS A 52 13.91 0.84 8.45
C CYS A 52 15.23 0.08 8.23
N ASP A 53 16.00 -0.09 9.31
CA ASP A 53 17.15 -0.97 9.32
C ASP A 53 16.72 -2.44 9.48
N ILE A 54 17.70 -3.34 9.55
CA ILE A 54 17.48 -4.78 9.72
C ILE A 54 16.70 -5.14 11.01
N ASN A 55 16.75 -4.28 12.03
CA ASN A 55 16.08 -4.45 13.32
C ASN A 55 14.74 -3.66 13.38
N ASN A 56 14.25 -3.18 12.23
CA ASN A 56 13.04 -2.38 12.11
C ASN A 56 13.09 -1.00 12.81
N ASN A 57 14.29 -0.45 13.05
CA ASN A 57 14.44 0.93 13.51
C ASN A 57 14.44 1.88 12.31
N GLY A 58 13.79 3.03 12.45
CA GLY A 58 13.75 4.03 11.37
C GLY A 58 15.16 4.57 11.05
N LEU A 59 15.51 4.58 9.76
CA LEU A 59 16.79 5.12 9.29
C LEU A 59 16.71 6.64 9.11
N PRO A 60 17.59 7.43 9.74
CA PRO A 60 17.62 8.89 9.57
C PRO A 60 18.03 9.32 8.15
N ASN A 61 18.79 8.49 7.44
CA ASN A 61 19.26 8.70 6.09
C ASN A 61 18.46 7.93 5.03
N ALA A 62 17.14 7.79 5.23
CA ALA A 62 16.25 6.99 4.41
C ALA A 62 16.45 7.18 2.90
N LEU A 63 16.61 8.43 2.44
CA LEU A 63 16.73 8.75 1.01
C LEU A 63 18.02 8.23 0.37
N SER A 64 19.15 8.26 1.09
CA SER A 64 20.46 7.84 0.59
C SER A 64 20.82 6.39 0.94
N ALA A 65 20.10 5.77 1.88
CA ALA A 65 20.37 4.38 2.25
C ALA A 65 20.17 3.45 1.04
N LYS A 66 21.12 2.56 0.80
CA LYS A 66 21.00 1.51 -0.21
C LYS A 66 19.99 0.45 0.26
N SER A 67 19.22 -0.12 -0.67
CA SER A 67 18.26 -1.18 -0.37
C SER A 67 18.94 -2.44 0.19
N GLY A 68 18.31 -3.09 1.17
CA GLY A 68 18.72 -4.42 1.65
C GLY A 68 18.70 -5.47 0.54
N CYS A 69 17.84 -5.30 -0.46
CA CYS A 69 17.80 -6.17 -1.64
C CYS A 69 19.07 -6.06 -2.51
N ASP A 70 19.77 -4.94 -2.41
CA ASP A 70 21.03 -4.69 -3.13
C ASP A 70 22.27 -4.78 -2.20
N GLY A 71 22.12 -5.41 -1.03
CA GLY A 71 23.18 -5.52 -0.04
C GLY A 71 23.41 -4.24 0.78
N GLY A 72 22.41 -3.36 0.86
CA GLY A 72 22.43 -2.17 1.73
C GLY A 72 21.74 -2.39 3.05
N THR A 73 21.41 -1.29 3.74
CA THR A 73 20.86 -1.28 5.10
C THR A 73 19.41 -0.87 5.19
N GLY A 74 18.76 -0.47 4.05
CA GLY A 74 17.40 0.01 4.03
C GLY A 74 16.40 -1.08 3.69
N TYR A 75 15.40 -1.27 4.56
CA TYR A 75 14.34 -2.26 4.44
C TYR A 75 12.95 -1.61 4.54
N LEU A 76 11.94 -2.35 4.12
CA LEU A 76 10.53 -2.02 4.36
C LEU A 76 10.25 -2.06 5.86
N CYS A 77 9.61 -1.01 6.39
CA CYS A 77 9.25 -1.00 7.82
C CYS A 77 8.07 -1.91 8.11
N ASP A 78 8.11 -2.65 9.21
CA ASP A 78 7.04 -3.56 9.63
C ASP A 78 5.71 -2.83 9.90
N ALA A 79 5.74 -1.53 10.16
CA ALA A 79 4.56 -0.69 10.34
C ALA A 79 3.70 -0.52 9.07
N TYR A 80 4.18 -0.95 7.90
CA TYR A 80 3.42 -0.87 6.64
C TYR A 80 2.42 -2.02 6.44
N VAL A 81 2.17 -2.81 7.47
CA VAL A 81 1.20 -3.90 7.43
C VAL A 81 -0.25 -3.39 7.32
N PRO A 82 -1.14 -4.12 6.64
CA PRO A 82 -2.55 -3.79 6.58
C PRO A 82 -3.22 -3.97 7.95
N THR A 83 -4.16 -3.07 8.26
CA THR A 83 -4.85 -3.06 9.55
C THR A 83 -6.35 -2.88 9.35
N PRO A 84 -7.21 -3.81 9.83
CA PRO A 84 -8.65 -3.64 9.81
C PRO A 84 -9.08 -2.44 10.66
N VAL A 85 -10.09 -1.70 10.19
CA VAL A 85 -10.78 -0.63 10.93
C VAL A 85 -12.17 -1.07 11.32
N SER A 86 -12.83 -1.79 10.39
CA SER A 86 -14.14 -2.43 10.59
C SER A 86 -14.23 -3.67 9.70
N ASP A 87 -15.36 -4.35 9.71
CA ASP A 87 -15.60 -5.49 8.83
C ASP A 87 -15.56 -5.13 7.34
N SER A 88 -15.82 -3.86 7.00
CA SER A 88 -15.88 -3.38 5.62
C SER A 88 -14.77 -2.41 5.23
N LEU A 89 -13.99 -1.90 6.18
CA LEU A 89 -12.92 -0.93 5.94
C LEU A 89 -11.60 -1.39 6.56
N SER A 90 -10.51 -1.27 5.80
CA SER A 90 -9.14 -1.47 6.25
C SER A 90 -8.25 -0.31 5.85
N TYR A 91 -7.13 -0.14 6.52
CA TYR A 91 -6.05 0.78 6.15
C TYR A 91 -4.78 0.00 5.83
N GLY A 92 -3.91 0.56 4.99
CA GLY A 92 -2.62 -0.02 4.71
C GLY A 92 -1.81 0.77 3.70
N PHE A 93 -0.82 0.11 3.16
CA PHE A 93 0.13 0.70 2.22
C PHE A 93 0.21 -0.14 0.96
N ALA A 94 0.66 0.48 -0.11
CA ALA A 94 0.66 -0.18 -1.42
C ALA A 94 1.88 0.19 -2.25
N THR A 95 2.16 -0.69 -3.20
CA THR A 95 3.00 -0.44 -4.36
C THR A 95 2.10 -0.14 -5.55
N MET A 96 2.38 0.94 -6.26
CA MET A 96 1.62 1.36 -7.45
C MET A 96 2.54 1.65 -8.62
N GLY A 97 2.02 1.51 -9.83
CA GLY A 97 2.79 1.80 -11.04
C GLY A 97 3.23 3.27 -11.12
N GLY A 98 4.53 3.49 -11.37
CA GLY A 98 5.13 4.80 -11.57
C GLY A 98 5.30 5.66 -10.31
N ALA A 99 6.33 6.50 -10.30
CA ALA A 99 6.68 7.38 -9.18
C ALA A 99 5.67 8.51 -8.92
N ALA A 100 4.81 8.84 -9.89
CA ALA A 100 3.82 9.90 -9.76
C ALA A 100 2.75 9.64 -8.68
N ASN A 101 2.62 8.37 -8.23
CA ASN A 101 1.68 7.97 -7.18
C ASN A 101 2.29 8.00 -5.77
N CYS A 102 3.61 8.21 -5.65
CA CYS A 102 4.28 8.22 -4.35
C CYS A 102 3.63 9.19 -3.37
N CYS A 103 3.43 8.72 -2.13
CA CYS A 103 2.81 9.42 -1.00
C CYS A 103 1.33 9.79 -1.15
N LYS A 104 0.70 9.50 -2.30
CA LYS A 104 -0.74 9.68 -2.51
C LYS A 104 -1.55 8.58 -1.84
N CYS A 105 -2.79 8.91 -1.47
CA CYS A 105 -3.74 7.95 -0.91
C CYS A 105 -4.87 7.64 -1.90
N PHE A 106 -5.33 6.39 -1.83
CA PHE A 106 -6.38 5.88 -2.69
C PHE A 106 -7.39 5.08 -1.86
N LEU A 107 -8.68 5.35 -2.10
CA LEU A 107 -9.75 4.49 -1.61
C LEU A 107 -9.99 3.41 -2.66
N VAL A 108 -9.70 2.19 -2.28
CA VAL A 108 -9.85 0.98 -3.10
C VAL A 108 -11.13 0.27 -2.70
N THR A 109 -11.95 -0.14 -3.66
CA THR A 109 -13.15 -0.97 -3.46
C THR A 109 -13.00 -2.24 -4.28
N TRP A 110 -13.05 -3.40 -3.64
CA TRP A 110 -13.06 -4.67 -4.37
C TRP A 110 -14.38 -4.90 -5.06
N LYS A 111 -14.32 -5.34 -6.31
CA LYS A 111 -15.49 -5.63 -7.18
C LYS A 111 -15.66 -7.14 -7.39
N SER A 112 -14.64 -7.93 -7.06
CA SER A 112 -14.69 -9.39 -7.17
C SER A 112 -13.99 -10.06 -5.99
N GLY A 113 -14.08 -11.38 -5.92
CA GLY A 113 -13.52 -12.19 -4.84
C GLY A 113 -14.31 -12.05 -3.53
N ASN A 114 -13.77 -12.66 -2.46
CA ASN A 114 -14.45 -12.70 -1.15
C ASN A 114 -14.46 -11.34 -0.42
N ALA A 115 -13.66 -10.37 -0.87
CA ALA A 115 -13.69 -9.00 -0.35
C ALA A 115 -14.61 -8.08 -1.17
N SER A 116 -15.40 -8.59 -2.12
CA SER A 116 -16.30 -7.76 -2.91
C SER A 116 -17.18 -6.87 -2.04
N GLY A 117 -17.21 -5.57 -2.35
CA GLY A 117 -17.90 -4.53 -1.58
C GLY A 117 -17.10 -3.96 -0.40
N LYS A 118 -16.03 -4.62 0.06
CA LYS A 118 -15.15 -4.07 1.10
C LYS A 118 -14.24 -2.99 0.52
N GLN A 119 -13.80 -2.10 1.38
CA GLN A 119 -12.94 -0.97 1.03
C GLN A 119 -11.62 -0.99 1.79
N MET A 120 -10.60 -0.46 1.17
CA MET A 120 -9.32 -0.22 1.82
C MET A 120 -8.81 1.16 1.43
N LEU A 121 -8.35 1.92 2.41
CA LEU A 121 -7.64 3.15 2.18
C LEU A 121 -6.16 2.87 2.25
N VAL A 122 -5.48 3.02 1.12
CA VAL A 122 -4.05 2.74 0.98
C VAL A 122 -3.25 3.99 0.69
N GLN A 123 -2.03 4.07 1.22
CA GLN A 123 -1.05 5.04 0.79
C GLN A 123 0.02 4.36 -0.06
N ALA A 124 0.34 4.94 -1.21
CA ALA A 124 1.43 4.46 -2.07
C ALA A 124 2.79 4.87 -1.49
N VAL A 125 3.52 3.93 -0.92
CA VAL A 125 4.88 4.13 -0.39
C VAL A 125 5.94 3.44 -1.24
N ASN A 126 5.51 2.63 -2.19
CA ASN A 126 6.39 1.91 -3.10
C ASN A 126 5.88 2.06 -4.55
N ASN A 127 6.77 1.87 -5.52
CA ASN A 127 6.42 1.91 -6.93
C ASN A 127 7.02 0.72 -7.66
N PHE A 128 6.41 0.36 -8.79
CA PHE A 128 6.89 -0.69 -9.65
C PHE A 128 6.88 -0.26 -11.13
N GLU A 129 7.69 -0.94 -11.93
CA GLU A 129 7.52 -1.01 -13.37
C GLU A 129 6.76 -2.32 -13.72
N PRO A 130 5.89 -2.32 -14.73
CA PRO A 130 5.10 -3.51 -15.08
C PRO A 130 5.96 -4.75 -15.24
N ALA A 131 5.57 -5.84 -14.56
CA ALA A 131 6.27 -7.13 -14.62
C ALA A 131 5.30 -8.30 -14.41
N GLY A 132 5.45 -9.33 -15.20
CA GLY A 132 4.57 -10.50 -15.14
C GLY A 132 3.11 -10.14 -15.36
N ASP A 133 2.25 -10.53 -14.41
CA ASP A 133 0.81 -10.27 -14.48
C ASP A 133 0.41 -8.87 -13.98
N VAL A 134 1.33 -8.13 -13.34
CA VAL A 134 1.03 -6.81 -12.74
C VAL A 134 1.22 -5.71 -13.78
N LYS A 135 0.21 -4.89 -13.98
CA LYS A 135 0.14 -3.82 -14.99
C LYS A 135 -0.02 -2.45 -14.35
N ILE A 136 0.24 -1.40 -15.13
CA ILE A 136 -0.13 -0.03 -14.72
C ILE A 136 -1.65 0.01 -14.48
N GLY A 137 -2.04 0.59 -13.33
CA GLY A 137 -3.43 0.59 -12.84
C GLY A 137 -3.71 -0.48 -11.80
N ASP A 138 -2.87 -1.50 -11.69
CA ASP A 138 -2.99 -2.48 -10.61
C ASP A 138 -2.39 -1.94 -9.31
N ILE A 139 -2.86 -2.49 -8.18
CA ILE A 139 -2.41 -2.12 -6.85
C ILE A 139 -1.90 -3.37 -6.12
N VAL A 140 -0.62 -3.34 -5.71
CA VAL A 140 -0.04 -4.38 -4.87
C VAL A 140 -0.12 -3.93 -3.42
N ILE A 141 -1.02 -4.54 -2.64
CA ILE A 141 -1.16 -4.26 -1.21
C ILE A 141 0.05 -4.82 -0.47
N LEU A 142 0.74 -3.99 0.30
CA LEU A 142 1.86 -4.44 1.13
C LEU A 142 1.34 -5.37 2.22
N THR A 143 1.56 -6.66 2.05
CA THR A 143 1.00 -7.71 2.90
C THR A 143 2.09 -8.72 3.22
N PRO A 144 2.54 -8.84 4.48
CA PRO A 144 3.53 -9.85 4.87
C PRO A 144 3.11 -11.25 4.44
N GLY A 145 4.05 -11.99 3.89
CA GLY A 145 3.76 -13.31 3.30
C GLY A 145 2.96 -13.24 1.99
N GLY A 146 2.79 -12.06 1.39
CA GLY A 146 2.06 -11.88 0.12
C GLY A 146 2.88 -12.19 -1.13
N GLY A 147 4.12 -12.62 -0.97
CA GLY A 147 5.08 -12.85 -2.06
C GLY A 147 6.10 -11.73 -2.17
N ASN A 148 7.30 -12.07 -2.60
CA ASN A 148 8.43 -11.16 -2.74
C ASN A 148 8.65 -10.68 -4.19
N GLY A 149 7.72 -11.03 -5.10
CA GLY A 149 7.85 -10.66 -6.51
C GLY A 149 9.20 -11.13 -7.08
N PRO A 150 9.89 -10.26 -7.84
CA PRO A 150 11.20 -10.57 -8.40
C PRO A 150 12.36 -10.47 -7.37
N ASN A 151 12.10 -9.96 -6.16
CA ASN A 151 13.13 -9.64 -5.16
C ASN A 151 13.20 -10.71 -4.07
N GLU A 152 14.06 -11.72 -4.27
CA GLU A 152 14.16 -12.84 -3.33
C GLU A 152 15.14 -12.58 -2.18
N THR A 153 15.93 -11.52 -2.24
CA THR A 153 17.02 -11.26 -1.30
C THR A 153 16.62 -10.48 -0.06
N GLY A 154 15.64 -9.56 -0.16
CA GLY A 154 15.30 -8.62 0.91
C GLY A 154 14.88 -9.29 2.20
N CYS A 155 13.84 -10.11 2.16
CA CYS A 155 13.34 -10.81 3.34
C CYS A 155 14.36 -11.83 3.88
N ARG A 156 15.11 -12.48 2.98
CA ARG A 156 16.20 -13.38 3.38
C ARG A 156 17.29 -12.63 4.13
N SER A 157 17.66 -11.44 3.66
CA SER A 157 18.67 -10.61 4.33
C SER A 157 18.19 -10.09 5.67
N GLN A 158 16.91 -9.66 5.76
CA GLN A 158 16.36 -9.08 6.98
C GLN A 158 16.02 -10.13 8.04
N TYR A 159 15.48 -11.28 7.65
CA TYR A 159 14.92 -12.29 8.59
C TYR A 159 15.51 -13.69 8.43
N GLY A 160 16.52 -13.86 7.56
CA GLY A 160 17.18 -15.15 7.35
C GLY A 160 16.42 -16.12 6.44
N LYS A 161 15.20 -15.77 5.99
CA LYS A 161 14.37 -16.62 5.13
C LYS A 161 13.34 -15.84 4.32
N ASN A 162 12.88 -16.42 3.23
CA ASN A 162 11.69 -15.97 2.51
C ASN A 162 10.46 -16.73 3.02
N TRP A 163 9.31 -16.03 3.07
CA TRP A 163 8.03 -16.63 3.43
C TRP A 163 7.18 -16.79 2.19
N GLY A 164 6.94 -18.04 1.86
CA GLY A 164 6.19 -18.41 0.70
C GLY A 164 7.03 -18.37 -0.58
N GLN A 165 6.36 -18.52 -1.70
CA GLN A 165 6.97 -18.59 -3.02
C GLN A 165 7.16 -17.22 -3.62
N SER A 166 8.15 -17.06 -4.50
CA SER A 166 8.24 -15.92 -5.37
C SER A 166 6.93 -15.75 -6.13
N GLY A 167 6.34 -14.56 -6.10
CA GLY A 167 5.10 -14.23 -6.80
C GLY A 167 3.79 -14.58 -6.09
N GLY A 168 3.72 -15.49 -5.14
CA GLY A 168 2.46 -15.92 -4.51
C GLY A 168 2.41 -15.80 -3.00
N GLY A 169 3.56 -15.85 -2.35
CA GLY A 169 3.66 -15.85 -0.90
C GLY A 169 3.12 -17.12 -0.25
N VAL A 170 2.72 -17.00 1.03
CA VAL A 170 2.08 -18.10 1.76
C VAL A 170 0.72 -18.43 1.16
N SER A 171 0.38 -19.70 1.13
CA SER A 171 -0.80 -20.22 0.45
C SER A 171 -2.03 -20.34 1.37
N SER A 172 -1.83 -20.27 2.69
CA SER A 172 -2.90 -20.40 3.68
C SER A 172 -2.67 -19.55 4.91
N GLY A 173 -3.76 -19.29 5.66
CA GLY A 173 -3.68 -18.56 6.92
C GLY A 173 -2.84 -19.27 7.99
N SER A 174 -2.78 -20.58 7.98
CA SER A 174 -1.96 -21.33 8.94
C SER A 174 -0.44 -21.08 8.76
N GLU A 175 -0.01 -20.78 7.54
CA GLU A 175 1.39 -20.47 7.26
C GLU A 175 1.82 -19.10 7.79
N CYS A 176 0.86 -18.20 8.10
CA CYS A 176 1.17 -16.92 8.73
C CYS A 176 1.89 -17.07 10.08
N ALA A 177 1.68 -18.18 10.79
CA ALA A 177 2.40 -18.49 12.03
C ALA A 177 3.92 -18.65 11.84
N ASN A 178 4.38 -18.90 10.61
CA ASN A 178 5.79 -19.02 10.28
C ASN A 178 6.51 -17.69 10.08
N LEU A 179 5.77 -16.59 10.01
CA LEU A 179 6.33 -15.24 9.91
C LEU A 179 6.80 -14.74 11.28
N PRO A 180 7.72 -13.76 11.33
CA PRO A 180 8.00 -13.01 12.55
C PRO A 180 6.73 -12.50 13.21
N GLN A 181 6.67 -12.52 14.53
CA GLN A 181 5.45 -12.22 15.29
C GLN A 181 4.83 -10.86 14.92
N ASN A 182 5.66 -9.84 14.72
CA ASN A 182 5.26 -8.48 14.33
C ASN A 182 4.66 -8.39 12.91
N LEU A 183 4.89 -9.37 12.05
CA LEU A 183 4.35 -9.44 10.69
C LEU A 183 3.12 -10.35 10.56
N GLN A 184 2.89 -11.23 11.53
CA GLN A 184 1.79 -12.21 11.46
C GLN A 184 0.42 -11.55 11.31
N GLY A 185 0.17 -10.44 12.03
CA GLY A 185 -1.10 -9.72 11.95
C GLY A 185 -1.43 -9.24 10.54
N GLY A 186 -0.44 -8.72 9.82
CA GLY A 186 -0.58 -8.31 8.41
C GLY A 186 -0.83 -9.50 7.47
N CYS A 187 -0.21 -10.64 7.74
CA CYS A 187 -0.47 -11.88 7.00
C CYS A 187 -1.90 -12.39 7.27
N TYR A 188 -2.31 -12.48 8.53
CA TYR A 188 -3.65 -12.92 8.91
C TYR A 188 -4.76 -11.99 8.38
N TRP A 189 -4.50 -10.68 8.19
CA TRP A 189 -5.42 -9.76 7.56
C TRP A 189 -5.93 -10.30 6.22
N ARG A 190 -5.07 -10.88 5.40
CA ARG A 190 -5.38 -11.45 4.10
C ARG A 190 -6.44 -12.55 4.20
N TYR A 191 -6.31 -13.43 5.17
CA TYR A 191 -7.19 -14.60 5.31
C TYR A 191 -8.41 -14.34 6.19
N ASN A 192 -8.27 -13.54 7.25
CA ASN A 192 -9.34 -13.29 8.20
C ASN A 192 -10.25 -12.14 7.77
N TRP A 193 -9.66 -11.00 7.34
CA TRP A 193 -10.45 -9.84 6.94
C TRP A 193 -10.82 -9.89 5.46
N ALA A 194 -9.87 -10.05 4.55
CA ALA A 194 -10.11 -10.13 3.11
C ALA A 194 -10.69 -11.49 2.68
N ARG A 195 -10.54 -12.53 3.50
CA ARG A 195 -11.05 -13.89 3.31
C ARG A 195 -10.53 -14.57 2.04
N GLY A 196 -9.30 -14.28 1.63
CA GLY A 196 -8.68 -14.92 0.47
C GLY A 196 -7.37 -14.27 0.04
N ALA A 197 -6.86 -14.73 -1.10
CA ALA A 197 -5.56 -14.34 -1.61
C ALA A 197 -5.47 -12.88 -2.09
N ILE A 198 -6.59 -12.25 -2.37
CA ILE A 198 -6.75 -10.92 -2.99
C ILE A 198 -5.92 -10.68 -4.26
N ASN A 199 -5.34 -11.73 -4.82
CA ASN A 199 -4.57 -11.65 -6.05
C ASN A 199 -5.49 -11.77 -7.28
N LYS A 200 -5.32 -10.85 -8.25
CA LYS A 200 -6.09 -10.76 -9.50
C LYS A 200 -7.57 -10.44 -9.30
N TRP A 201 -7.98 -9.92 -8.12
CA TRP A 201 -9.35 -9.47 -7.92
C TRP A 201 -9.55 -8.08 -8.50
N ASP A 202 -10.70 -7.86 -9.12
CA ASP A 202 -11.05 -6.59 -9.72
C ASP A 202 -11.27 -5.53 -8.64
N ILE A 203 -10.74 -4.35 -8.89
CA ILE A 203 -10.88 -3.18 -8.01
C ILE A 203 -11.30 -1.95 -8.80
N GLU A 204 -12.00 -1.07 -8.11
CA GLU A 204 -12.11 0.34 -8.47
C GLU A 204 -11.40 1.16 -7.40
N TYR A 205 -10.76 2.24 -7.80
CA TYR A 205 -10.10 3.11 -6.84
C TYR A 205 -10.11 4.57 -7.29
N GLN A 206 -10.06 5.47 -6.32
CA GLN A 206 -9.95 6.90 -6.55
C GLN A 206 -8.95 7.53 -5.59
N GLN A 207 -8.25 8.56 -6.05
CA GLN A 207 -7.37 9.33 -5.19
C GLN A 207 -8.20 10.08 -4.15
N VAL A 208 -7.73 10.07 -2.90
CA VAL A 208 -8.35 10.77 -1.77
C VAL A 208 -7.29 11.47 -0.94
N THR A 209 -7.71 12.39 -0.08
CA THR A 209 -6.80 13.00 0.92
C THR A 209 -6.31 11.92 1.88
N CYS A 210 -5.00 11.91 2.15
CA CYS A 210 -4.41 10.96 3.09
C CYS A 210 -4.85 11.28 4.53
N PRO A 211 -5.38 10.28 5.27
CA PRO A 211 -5.65 10.46 6.69
C PRO A 211 -4.35 10.53 7.49
N SER A 212 -4.35 11.29 8.58
CA SER A 212 -3.20 11.44 9.47
C SER A 212 -2.63 10.11 9.97
N ARG A 213 -3.49 9.11 10.16
CA ARG A 213 -3.06 7.76 10.56
C ARG A 213 -2.06 7.15 9.58
N LEU A 214 -2.24 7.30 8.27
CA LEU A 214 -1.29 6.77 7.28
C LEU A 214 -0.05 7.65 7.17
N THR A 215 -0.23 8.98 7.10
CA THR A 215 0.91 9.89 6.95
C THR A 215 1.83 9.91 8.16
N SER A 216 1.32 9.70 9.39
CA SER A 216 2.16 9.59 10.60
C SER A 216 3.00 8.31 10.60
N ILE A 217 2.49 7.22 10.03
CA ILE A 217 3.25 5.98 9.88
C ILE A 217 4.32 6.16 8.79
N SER A 218 3.91 6.59 7.60
CA SER A 218 4.83 6.70 6.47
C SER A 218 5.82 7.85 6.57
N GLY A 219 5.42 8.97 7.14
CA GLY A 219 6.23 10.19 7.18
C GLY A 219 6.16 11.02 5.91
N CYS A 220 5.28 10.70 4.95
CA CYS A 220 5.11 11.48 3.73
C CYS A 220 3.65 11.79 3.39
N SER A 221 3.43 12.87 2.60
CA SER A 221 2.13 13.26 2.06
C SER A 221 2.28 13.94 0.70
N ALA A 222 1.24 13.89 -0.14
CA ALA A 222 1.17 14.53 -1.45
C ALA A 222 -0.04 15.47 -1.52
#